data_970b042e8e22dce22d27432e310ab559
#
_entry.id   970b042e8e22dce22d27432e310ab559
#
_cell.length_a   1.000
_cell.length_b   1.000
_cell.length_c   1.000
_cell.angle_alpha   90.00
_cell.angle_beta   90.00
_cell.angle_gamma   90.00
#
_symmetry.space_group_name_H-M   'P 1'
#
loop_
_entity.id
_entity.type
_entity.pdbx_description
1 polymer ?
#
loop_
_entity_poly.entity_id
_entity_poly.type
_entity_poly.pdbx_seq_one_letter_code
_entity_poly.pdbx_strand_id
1 'polypeptide(L)'
;MGTVNPQKIKLLKLYEILRQHTDEDRPLSTNQLCAMLETEGITCDRRTLAEDIDILNANGFEVLRRRTRYAMLFYIVDRRFDLAEVKILIDAIQAASFITKQKTKELTDKVASLAGSHMAAALTGNLVTFNTR
;
A
#
# COMPACT_ATOMS: atom_id res chain seq x y z
N MET A 1 30.01 5.05 -4.47
CA MET A 1 28.76 4.40 -4.22
C MET A 1 28.19 4.80 -2.88
N GLY A 2 26.99 5.33 -2.87
CA GLY A 2 26.33 5.72 -1.65
C GLY A 2 26.12 4.53 -0.74
N THR A 3 26.49 4.68 0.51
CA THR A 3 26.19 3.67 1.52
C THR A 3 24.73 3.78 1.90
N VAL A 4 24.01 2.73 1.64
CA VAL A 4 22.65 2.62 2.15
C VAL A 4 22.75 2.09 3.58
N ASN A 5 22.21 2.85 4.53
CA ASN A 5 22.11 2.33 5.90
C ASN A 5 20.69 1.76 6.06
N PRO A 6 20.52 0.43 5.98
CA PRO A 6 19.19 -0.19 6.01
C PRO A 6 18.40 0.17 7.25
N GLN A 7 19.07 0.31 8.37
CA GLN A 7 18.38 0.63 9.63
C GLN A 7 17.82 2.05 9.65
N LYS A 8 18.46 2.97 8.94
CA LYS A 8 17.97 4.35 8.88
C LYS A 8 16.74 4.49 7.98
N ILE A 9 16.64 3.70 6.95
CA ILE A 9 15.48 3.76 6.06
C ILE A 9 14.40 2.74 6.41
N LYS A 10 14.61 1.93 7.43
CA LYS A 10 13.67 0.89 7.86
C LYS A 10 12.28 1.45 8.13
N LEU A 11 12.18 2.56 8.86
CA LEU A 11 10.89 3.18 9.17
C LEU A 11 10.16 3.62 7.90
N LEU A 12 10.88 4.22 6.96
CA LEU A 12 10.29 4.66 5.69
C LEU A 12 9.79 3.48 4.89
N LYS A 13 10.59 2.42 4.81
CA LYS A 13 10.21 1.20 4.08
C LYS A 13 9.04 0.49 4.75
N LEU A 14 9.06 0.40 6.06
CA LEU A 14 7.97 -0.20 6.81
C LEU A 14 6.65 0.53 6.55
N TYR A 15 6.68 1.86 6.64
CA TYR A 15 5.49 2.66 6.39
C TYR A 15 5.01 2.53 4.95
N GLU A 16 5.94 2.51 3.99
CA GLU A 16 5.61 2.32 2.58
C GLU A 16 4.93 0.97 2.33
N ILE A 17 5.47 -0.10 2.92
CA ILE A 17 4.87 -1.44 2.82
C ILE A 17 3.46 -1.44 3.38
N LEU A 18 3.27 -0.88 4.56
CA LEU A 18 1.96 -0.80 5.19
C LEU A 18 0.99 0.00 4.33
N ARG A 19 1.42 1.12 3.82
CA ARG A 19 0.58 1.99 3.01
C ARG A 19 0.15 1.34 1.69
N GLN A 20 1.05 0.60 1.06
CA GLN A 20 0.78 -0.04 -0.23
C GLN A 20 0.05 -1.36 -0.11
N HIS A 21 0.33 -2.14 0.92
CA HIS A 21 -0.08 -3.53 0.98
C HIS A 21 -1.09 -3.85 2.07
N THR A 22 -1.53 -2.88 2.84
CA THR A 22 -2.53 -3.14 3.89
C THR A 22 -3.75 -2.25 3.75
N ASP A 23 -4.83 -2.73 4.27
CA ASP A 23 -6.05 -1.98 4.52
C ASP A 23 -6.80 -2.70 5.66
N GLU A 24 -7.99 -2.23 6.00
CA GLU A 24 -8.76 -2.80 7.09
C GLU A 24 -9.07 -4.28 6.90
N ASP A 25 -9.30 -4.69 5.65
CA ASP A 25 -9.64 -6.08 5.34
C ASP A 25 -8.43 -6.95 5.08
N ARG A 26 -7.25 -6.37 4.89
CA ARG A 26 -6.03 -7.09 4.52
C ARG A 26 -4.85 -6.61 5.35
N PRO A 27 -4.88 -6.83 6.68
CA PRO A 27 -3.74 -6.48 7.52
C PRO A 27 -2.59 -7.45 7.33
N LEU A 28 -1.40 -7.05 7.74
CA LEU A 28 -0.21 -7.90 7.71
C LEU A 28 0.27 -8.17 9.12
N SER A 29 0.73 -9.41 9.35
CA SER A 29 1.29 -9.79 10.63
C SER A 29 2.72 -9.30 10.80
N THR A 30 3.21 -9.33 12.04
CA THR A 30 4.61 -9.03 12.35
C THR A 30 5.56 -9.84 11.48
N ASN A 31 5.32 -11.15 11.36
CA ASN A 31 6.18 -12.02 10.58
C ASN A 31 6.17 -11.66 9.10
N GLN A 32 4.99 -11.36 8.55
CA GLN A 32 4.86 -10.95 7.15
C GLN A 32 5.61 -9.65 6.88
N LEU A 33 5.47 -8.67 7.76
CA LEU A 33 6.17 -7.39 7.62
C LEU A 33 7.70 -7.58 7.69
N CYS A 34 8.17 -8.39 8.64
CA CYS A 34 9.60 -8.68 8.73
C CYS A 34 10.11 -9.38 7.46
N ALA A 35 9.36 -10.34 6.94
CA ALA A 35 9.74 -11.04 5.72
C ALA A 35 9.84 -10.07 4.54
N MET A 36 8.90 -9.16 4.41
CA MET A 36 8.90 -8.17 3.33
C MET A 36 10.08 -7.20 3.45
N LEU A 37 10.43 -6.79 4.66
CA LEU A 37 11.60 -5.94 4.87
C LEU A 37 12.89 -6.69 4.54
N GLU A 38 12.97 -7.96 4.89
CA GLU A 38 14.15 -8.76 4.60
C GLU A 38 14.37 -8.97 3.10
N THR A 39 13.31 -9.04 2.31
CA THR A 39 13.46 -9.11 0.85
C THR A 39 14.10 -7.85 0.27
N GLU A 40 14.05 -6.75 1.00
CA GLU A 40 14.71 -5.50 0.60
C GLU A 40 16.04 -5.29 1.30
N GLY A 41 16.57 -6.33 1.94
CA GLY A 41 17.87 -6.28 2.60
C GLY A 41 17.85 -5.61 3.97
N ILE A 42 16.68 -5.45 4.57
CA ILE A 42 16.55 -4.81 5.87
C ILE A 42 16.31 -5.87 6.94
N THR A 43 17.24 -6.01 7.85
CA THR A 43 17.11 -6.96 8.97
C THR A 43 16.00 -6.49 9.91
N CYS A 44 15.13 -7.41 10.27
CA CYS A 44 13.99 -7.08 11.11
C CYS A 44 13.69 -8.24 12.05
N ASP A 45 13.44 -7.93 13.31
CA ASP A 45 12.90 -8.90 14.25
C ASP A 45 11.60 -8.37 14.86
N ARG A 46 10.88 -9.25 15.54
CA ARG A 46 9.54 -8.93 16.05
C ARG A 46 9.56 -7.80 17.08
N ARG A 47 10.57 -7.76 17.92
CA ARG A 47 10.68 -6.76 18.97
C ARG A 47 10.93 -5.36 18.40
N THR A 48 11.89 -5.26 17.50
CA THR A 48 12.21 -3.97 16.90
C THR A 48 11.11 -3.48 15.99
N LEU A 49 10.39 -4.39 15.33
CA LEU A 49 9.23 -4.00 14.52
C LEU A 49 8.16 -3.34 15.37
N ALA A 50 7.86 -3.91 16.53
CA ALA A 50 6.88 -3.34 17.45
C ALA A 50 7.30 -1.94 17.91
N GLU A 51 8.59 -1.76 18.22
CA GLU A 51 9.13 -0.46 18.58
C GLU A 51 9.02 0.55 17.44
N ASP A 52 9.32 0.10 16.23
CA ASP A 52 9.22 0.96 15.04
C ASP A 52 7.78 1.43 14.81
N ILE A 53 6.82 0.55 14.99
CA ILE A 53 5.41 0.92 14.85
C ILE A 53 4.99 1.91 15.93
N ASP A 54 5.48 1.74 17.15
CA ASP A 54 5.22 2.69 18.22
C ASP A 54 5.79 4.07 17.89
N ILE A 55 6.98 4.11 17.29
CA ILE A 55 7.61 5.36 16.86
C ILE A 55 6.76 6.03 15.76
N LEU A 56 6.28 5.27 14.79
CA LEU A 56 5.43 5.81 13.75
C LEU A 56 4.16 6.42 14.33
N ASN A 57 3.50 5.70 15.23
CA ASN A 57 2.29 6.20 15.88
C ASN A 57 2.54 7.45 16.72
N ALA A 58 3.67 7.50 17.41
CA ALA A 58 4.02 8.65 18.24
C ALA A 58 4.26 9.92 17.41
N ASN A 59 4.58 9.76 16.12
CA ASN A 59 4.91 10.87 15.24
C ASN A 59 3.81 11.17 14.21
N GLY A 60 2.61 10.68 14.42
CA GLY A 60 1.48 11.02 13.56
C GLY A 60 1.28 10.13 12.34
N PHE A 61 2.07 9.07 12.21
CA PHE A 61 1.92 8.08 11.14
C PHE A 61 1.12 6.91 11.68
N GLU A 62 -0.20 7.05 11.68
CA GLU A 62 -1.08 6.11 12.34
C GLU A 62 -1.05 4.72 11.72
N VAL A 63 -0.70 3.72 12.53
CA VAL A 63 -0.76 2.32 12.17
C VAL A 63 -1.70 1.64 13.15
N LEU A 64 -2.75 1.05 12.62
CA LEU A 64 -3.77 0.38 13.44
C LEU A 64 -3.37 -1.07 13.67
N ARG A 65 -3.87 -1.62 14.77
CA ARG A 65 -3.56 -2.98 15.20
C ARG A 65 -4.84 -3.78 15.37
N ARG A 66 -4.74 -5.06 15.02
CA ARG A 66 -5.80 -6.02 15.31
C ARG A 66 -5.16 -7.27 15.89
N ARG A 67 -5.54 -7.62 17.09
CA ARG A 67 -5.01 -8.82 17.72
C ARG A 67 -5.90 -10.01 17.38
N THR A 68 -5.28 -11.06 16.85
CA THR A 68 -5.98 -12.33 16.64
C THR A 68 -5.42 -13.35 17.62
N ARG A 69 -6.01 -14.54 17.61
CA ARG A 69 -5.56 -15.65 18.44
C ARG A 69 -4.10 -16.02 18.19
N TYR A 70 -3.64 -15.85 16.95
CA TYR A 70 -2.33 -16.33 16.52
C TYR A 70 -1.31 -15.25 16.23
N ALA A 71 -1.75 -14.02 16.05
CA ALA A 71 -0.84 -12.98 15.61
C ALA A 71 -1.37 -11.57 15.90
N MET A 72 -0.43 -10.64 15.98
CA MET A 72 -0.75 -9.22 15.92
C MET A 72 -0.72 -8.79 14.46
N LEU A 73 -1.78 -8.14 14.01
CA LEU A 73 -1.92 -7.67 12.64
C LEU A 73 -1.89 -6.15 12.60
N PHE A 74 -1.28 -5.61 11.56
CA PHE A 74 -1.12 -4.17 11.40
C PHE A 74 -1.68 -3.72 10.06
N TYR A 75 -2.26 -2.52 10.02
CA TYR A 75 -2.82 -1.97 8.80
C TYR A 75 -2.96 -0.45 8.89
N ILE A 76 -3.07 0.16 7.73
CA ILE A 76 -3.29 1.60 7.60
C ILE A 76 -4.58 1.79 6.80
N VAL A 77 -5.48 2.64 7.29
CA VAL A 77 -6.71 2.98 6.56
C VAL A 77 -6.67 4.40 5.99
N ASP A 78 -5.70 5.19 6.39
CA ASP A 78 -5.61 6.57 5.94
C ASP A 78 -5.21 6.61 4.45
N ARG A 79 -6.16 6.93 3.60
CA ARG A 79 -5.99 7.12 2.17
C ARG A 79 -6.50 8.51 1.82
N ARG A 80 -5.78 9.20 0.95
CA ARG A 80 -6.23 10.52 0.46
C ARG A 80 -7.52 10.42 -0.31
N PHE A 81 -7.68 9.30 -1.01
CA PHE A 81 -8.90 9.00 -1.75
C PHE A 81 -9.44 7.67 -1.33
N ASP A 82 -10.76 7.58 -1.14
CA ASP A 82 -11.39 6.29 -0.92
C ASP A 82 -11.62 5.57 -2.25
N LEU A 83 -12.08 4.32 -2.19
CA LEU A 83 -12.27 3.50 -3.37
C LEU A 83 -13.25 4.11 -4.36
N ALA A 84 -14.35 4.67 -3.87
CA ALA A 84 -15.36 5.27 -4.74
C ALA A 84 -14.81 6.50 -5.48
N GLU A 85 -14.04 7.32 -4.77
CA GLU A 85 -13.41 8.50 -5.37
C GLU A 85 -12.38 8.12 -6.43
N VAL A 86 -11.56 7.11 -6.15
CA VAL A 86 -10.57 6.61 -7.12
C VAL A 86 -11.29 6.06 -8.36
N LYS A 87 -12.39 5.35 -8.17
CA LYS A 87 -13.16 4.82 -9.28
C LYS A 87 -13.71 5.93 -10.18
N ILE A 88 -14.20 7.01 -9.58
CA ILE A 88 -14.66 8.19 -10.35
C ILE A 88 -13.53 8.75 -11.20
N LEU A 89 -12.34 8.88 -10.62
CA LEU A 89 -11.18 9.39 -11.35
C LEU A 89 -10.80 8.49 -12.52
N ILE A 90 -10.84 7.17 -12.31
CA ILE A 90 -10.54 6.20 -13.35
C ILE A 90 -11.56 6.28 -14.48
N ASP A 91 -12.84 6.35 -14.14
CA ASP A 91 -13.91 6.46 -15.14
C ASP A 91 -13.72 7.73 -15.98
N ALA A 92 -13.33 8.83 -15.37
CA ALA A 92 -13.06 10.07 -16.09
C ALA A 92 -11.88 9.92 -17.07
N ILE A 93 -10.82 9.26 -16.66
CA ILE A 93 -9.67 9.00 -17.53
C ILE A 93 -10.08 8.16 -18.74
N GLN A 94 -10.87 7.12 -18.50
CA GLN A 94 -11.32 6.23 -19.59
C GLN A 94 -12.28 6.91 -20.55
N ALA A 95 -13.05 7.86 -20.07
CA ALA A 95 -13.96 8.63 -20.92
C ALA A 95 -13.26 9.69 -21.77
N ALA A 96 -12.02 10.03 -21.45
CA ALA A 96 -11.28 11.06 -22.17
C ALA A 96 -10.81 10.55 -23.53
N SER A 97 -11.44 11.00 -24.59
CA SER A 97 -11.17 10.53 -25.96
C SER A 97 -9.85 11.04 -26.53
N PHE A 98 -9.28 12.08 -25.94
CA PHE A 98 -8.04 12.71 -26.43
C PHE A 98 -6.77 12.03 -25.90
N ILE A 99 -6.90 11.02 -25.06
CA ILE A 99 -5.76 10.30 -24.47
C ILE A 99 -5.56 8.98 -25.23
N THR A 100 -4.29 8.66 -25.56
CA THR A 100 -3.99 7.39 -26.23
C THR A 100 -4.28 6.21 -25.31
N LYS A 101 -4.46 5.01 -25.90
CA LYS A 101 -4.68 3.79 -25.11
C LYS A 101 -3.57 3.52 -24.11
N GLN A 102 -2.32 3.70 -24.55
CA GLN A 102 -1.17 3.48 -23.68
C GLN A 102 -1.15 4.45 -22.52
N LYS A 103 -1.40 5.73 -22.78
CA LYS A 103 -1.43 6.74 -21.73
C LYS A 103 -2.61 6.54 -20.79
N THR A 104 -3.74 6.13 -21.32
CA THR A 104 -4.91 5.79 -20.53
C THR A 104 -4.57 4.69 -19.52
N LYS A 105 -3.88 3.63 -19.98
CA LYS A 105 -3.48 2.54 -19.10
C LYS A 105 -2.51 3.01 -18.02
N GLU A 106 -1.50 3.79 -18.40
CA GLU A 106 -0.52 4.32 -17.45
C GLU A 106 -1.17 5.17 -16.37
N LEU A 107 -2.06 6.09 -16.76
CA LEU A 107 -2.76 6.95 -15.82
C LEU A 107 -3.72 6.16 -14.94
N THR A 108 -4.42 5.20 -15.52
CA THR A 108 -5.33 4.34 -14.76
C THR A 108 -4.58 3.59 -13.67
N ASP A 109 -3.44 3.00 -14.01
CA ASP A 109 -2.63 2.27 -13.04
C ASP A 109 -2.11 3.19 -11.93
N LYS A 110 -1.65 4.38 -12.28
CA LYS A 110 -1.19 5.36 -11.29
C LYS A 110 -2.30 5.81 -10.35
N VAL A 111 -3.46 6.09 -10.89
CA VAL A 111 -4.61 6.54 -10.08
C VAL A 111 -5.12 5.39 -9.23
N ALA A 112 -5.20 4.18 -9.79
CA ALA A 112 -5.64 3.01 -9.03
C ALA A 112 -4.74 2.76 -7.81
N SER A 113 -3.45 3.02 -7.92
CA SER A 113 -2.49 2.82 -6.82
C SER A 113 -2.79 3.71 -5.61
N LEU A 114 -3.56 4.79 -5.79
CA LEU A 114 -3.98 5.66 -4.68
C LEU A 114 -4.89 4.93 -3.70
N ALA A 115 -5.52 3.85 -4.11
CA ALA A 115 -6.37 3.04 -3.24
C ALA A 115 -5.63 1.87 -2.57
N GLY A 116 -4.30 1.74 -2.81
CA GLY A 116 -3.49 0.64 -2.30
C GLY A 116 -3.44 -0.52 -3.29
N SER A 117 -2.49 -1.42 -3.11
CA SER A 117 -2.20 -2.47 -4.10
C SER A 117 -3.36 -3.46 -4.32
N HIS A 118 -4.05 -3.84 -3.27
CA HIS A 118 -5.16 -4.79 -3.39
C HIS A 118 -6.34 -4.20 -4.14
N MET A 119 -6.70 -2.98 -3.82
CA MET A 119 -7.80 -2.28 -4.49
C MET A 119 -7.41 -1.88 -5.91
N ALA A 120 -6.14 -1.55 -6.14
CA ALA A 120 -5.64 -1.27 -7.48
C ALA A 120 -5.83 -2.47 -8.41
N ALA A 121 -5.49 -3.67 -7.93
CA ALA A 121 -5.66 -4.89 -8.71
C ALA A 121 -7.14 -5.15 -9.03
N ALA A 122 -8.01 -4.96 -8.06
CA ALA A 122 -9.46 -5.14 -8.27
C ALA A 122 -10.00 -4.11 -9.27
N LEU A 123 -9.58 -2.86 -9.18
CA LEU A 123 -10.01 -1.80 -10.08
C LEU A 123 -9.55 -2.05 -11.51
N THR A 124 -8.28 -2.42 -11.70
CA THR A 124 -7.76 -2.68 -13.04
C THR A 124 -8.37 -3.93 -13.65
N GLY A 125 -8.67 -4.94 -12.85
CA GLY A 125 -9.40 -6.12 -13.32
C GLY A 125 -10.80 -5.78 -13.81
N ASN A 126 -11.52 -4.95 -13.06
CA ASN A 126 -12.85 -4.49 -13.46
C ASN A 126 -12.80 -3.65 -14.74
N LEU A 127 -11.75 -2.87 -14.91
CA LEU A 127 -11.59 -2.03 -16.10
C LEU A 127 -11.43 -2.85 -17.36
N VAL A 128 -10.72 -3.97 -17.28
CA VAL A 128 -10.61 -4.89 -18.42
C VAL A 128 -12.00 -5.35 -18.87
N THR A 129 -12.88 -5.64 -17.93
CA THR A 129 -14.25 -6.03 -18.22
C THR A 129 -15.02 -4.90 -18.90
N PHE A 130 -14.87 -3.68 -18.43
CA PHE A 130 -15.54 -2.51 -19.03
C PHE A 130 -15.06 -2.24 -20.45
N ASN A 131 -13.78 -2.44 -20.72
CA ASN A 131 -13.21 -2.13 -22.02
C ASN A 131 -13.58 -3.14 -23.10
N THR A 132 -14.23 -4.23 -22.76
CA THR A 132 -14.66 -5.25 -23.73
C THR A 132 -16.05 -4.97 -24.33
N ARG A 133 -16.67 -3.90 -23.95
CA ARG A 133 -17.97 -3.52 -24.51
C ARG A 133 -17.92 -3.21 -26.00
#